data_c47c3bc83213dc71b2b34f0b01836c83
#
_entry.id   c47c3bc83213dc71b2b34f0b01836c83
#
_cell.length_a   1.000
_cell.length_b   1.000
_cell.length_c   1.000
_cell.angle_alpha   90.00
_cell.angle_beta   90.00
_cell.angle_gamma   90.00
#
_symmetry.space_group_name_H-M   'P 1'
#
loop_
_entity.id
_entity.type
_entity.pdbx_description
1 polymer ?
#
loop_
_entity_poly.entity_id
_entity_poly.type
_entity_poly.pdbx_seq_one_letter_code
_entity_poly.pdbx_strand_id
1 'polypeptide(L)'
;MKRFSILLLLLFLTGCAAAPVETSEPTLPTPTTEAPVPTETNLPVTTTPPDPIQELLDSMTIEERVGQLFLARCNAESALTDIQEYHLGGFVMFGEDFEGQTPDSLRQTLSGYQSAARIPMLLAVDEEGGTVTRISRYPAFRSQRFPSPRESFLGGGLTQALSNEEEICQLLQSLGINVNLGPVCDISEDPNAFMYQRSLGQDAAATGDFVAGTVKLMNAYQIGSVLKHFPGYGNNADTHTGLAVDSRSLQALESSDLLPFAAGIEAGCGAVLVSHNIVQALDRDSPASLSPAVHRYLRDTMGFDGVVMTDDLVMEAITDRYGTGEAAVLAVQAGNDLLCSTDY
;
A
#
# COMPACT_ATOMS: atom_id res chain seq x y z
N MET A 1 6.53 59.61 2.45
CA MET A 1 5.49 60.60 2.13
C MET A 1 4.31 59.91 1.48
N LYS A 2 3.08 60.13 2.02
CA LYS A 2 1.73 59.86 1.46
C LYS A 2 1.35 58.34 1.41
N ARG A 3 0.14 57.93 1.81
CA ARG A 3 -0.91 58.39 2.72
C ARG A 3 -1.83 57.19 2.95
N PHE A 4 -2.28 57.06 4.19
CA PHE A 4 -3.42 56.26 4.68
C PHE A 4 -4.69 56.40 3.86
N SER A 5 -5.51 55.35 3.79
CA SER A 5 -6.97 55.48 3.75
C SER A 5 -7.61 54.29 4.45
N ILE A 6 -8.17 54.61 5.62
CA ILE A 6 -9.10 53.78 6.41
C ILE A 6 -10.49 54.04 5.84
N LEU A 7 -11.25 52.99 5.58
CA LEU A 7 -12.69 53.09 5.31
C LEU A 7 -13.46 52.40 6.42
N LEU A 8 -14.15 53.19 7.19
CA LEU A 8 -15.05 52.89 8.29
C LEU A 8 -16.43 52.60 7.69
N LEU A 9 -17.08 51.46 8.05
CA LEU A 9 -18.48 51.22 7.70
C LEU A 9 -19.32 51.09 8.97
N LEU A 10 -20.32 51.97 9.07
CA LEU A 10 -21.24 52.14 10.19
C LEU A 10 -22.31 51.05 10.25
N LEU A 11 -22.58 50.63 11.49
CA LEU A 11 -23.77 49.84 11.86
C LEU A 11 -25.03 50.74 11.81
N PHE A 12 -26.12 50.22 11.20
CA PHE A 12 -27.49 50.70 11.42
C PHE A 12 -28.26 49.68 12.25
N LEU A 13 -28.63 50.10 13.46
CA LEU A 13 -29.64 49.48 14.32
C LEU A 13 -31.00 50.07 13.97
N THR A 14 -31.97 49.27 13.57
CA THR A 14 -33.38 49.63 13.56
C THR A 14 -34.16 48.77 14.53
N GLY A 15 -34.73 49.41 15.53
CA GLY A 15 -35.63 48.78 16.49
C GLY A 15 -37.03 48.56 15.91
N CYS A 16 -37.72 47.54 16.34
CA CYS A 16 -39.15 47.36 16.13
C CYS A 16 -39.86 47.28 17.49
N ALA A 17 -40.92 48.09 17.59
CA ALA A 17 -41.78 48.28 18.73
C ALA A 17 -42.75 47.07 18.94
N ALA A 18 -43.08 46.83 20.22
CA ALA A 18 -44.07 45.86 20.66
C ALA A 18 -45.49 46.38 20.48
N ALA A 19 -46.42 45.52 20.03
CA ALA A 19 -47.87 45.75 20.04
C ALA A 19 -48.52 44.91 21.16
N PRO A 20 -49.68 45.35 21.72
CA PRO A 20 -50.22 44.85 22.96
C PRO A 20 -50.99 43.51 22.84
N VAL A 21 -50.96 42.79 23.94
CA VAL A 21 -51.61 41.48 24.13
C VAL A 21 -53.10 41.72 24.49
N GLU A 22 -54.02 41.17 23.72
CA GLU A 22 -55.43 41.01 24.13
C GLU A 22 -55.61 39.65 24.82
N THR A 23 -56.17 39.65 26.04
CA THR A 23 -56.59 38.50 26.81
C THR A 23 -57.98 38.06 26.39
N SER A 24 -58.15 36.84 25.92
CA SER A 24 -59.44 36.18 25.77
C SER A 24 -59.51 34.94 26.65
N GLU A 25 -60.59 34.81 27.41
CA GLU A 25 -60.94 33.70 28.31
C GLU A 25 -61.09 32.35 27.60
N PRO A 26 -60.82 31.25 28.27
CA PRO A 26 -60.93 29.91 27.69
C PRO A 26 -62.39 29.38 27.72
N THR A 27 -62.91 29.04 26.55
CA THR A 27 -64.09 28.21 26.38
C THR A 27 -63.72 26.72 26.37
N LEU A 28 -64.40 25.90 27.15
CA LEU A 28 -64.26 24.43 27.18
C LEU A 28 -64.58 23.83 25.82
N PRO A 29 -63.79 22.87 25.30
CA PRO A 29 -64.13 22.14 24.12
C PRO A 29 -65.07 20.94 24.41
N THR A 30 -66.02 20.73 23.58
CA THR A 30 -66.92 19.56 23.44
C THR A 30 -66.11 18.31 23.09
N PRO A 31 -66.50 17.09 23.49
CA PRO A 31 -65.76 15.86 23.21
C PRO A 31 -65.81 15.53 21.73
N THR A 32 -64.67 15.55 21.11
CA THR A 32 -64.46 15.12 19.69
C THR A 32 -64.23 13.61 19.70
N THR A 33 -64.98 12.90 18.86
CA THR A 33 -64.87 11.46 18.55
C THR A 33 -63.44 11.15 18.11
N GLU A 34 -62.81 10.16 18.77
CA GLU A 34 -61.47 9.65 18.39
C GLU A 34 -61.48 9.14 16.94
N ALA A 35 -60.59 9.71 16.14
CA ALA A 35 -60.24 9.17 14.85
C ALA A 35 -59.40 7.90 15.00
N PRO A 36 -59.53 6.89 14.11
CA PRO A 36 -58.75 5.66 14.25
C PRO A 36 -57.26 5.94 14.15
N VAL A 37 -56.49 5.40 15.08
CA VAL A 37 -55.02 5.41 15.10
C VAL A 37 -54.51 4.77 13.80
N PRO A 38 -53.62 5.40 13.04
CA PRO A 38 -53.03 4.77 11.87
C PRO A 38 -52.25 3.54 12.31
N THR A 39 -52.60 2.39 11.77
CA THR A 39 -51.83 1.16 11.92
C THR A 39 -50.45 1.41 11.36
N GLU A 40 -49.40 1.29 12.20
CA GLU A 40 -48.01 1.34 11.73
C GLU A 40 -47.83 0.29 10.64
N THR A 41 -47.68 0.77 9.41
CA THR A 41 -47.28 -0.06 8.28
C THR A 41 -45.81 -0.44 8.56
N ASN A 42 -45.57 -1.68 8.98
CA ASN A 42 -44.25 -2.26 9.03
C ASN A 42 -43.65 -2.16 7.62
N LEU A 43 -42.82 -1.15 7.40
CA LEU A 43 -41.97 -1.09 6.21
C LEU A 43 -41.05 -2.34 6.27
N PRO A 44 -40.87 -3.05 5.15
CA PRO A 44 -39.98 -4.18 5.11
C PRO A 44 -38.60 -3.69 5.54
N VAL A 45 -38.02 -4.29 6.59
CA VAL A 45 -36.65 -4.11 6.99
C VAL A 45 -35.83 -4.63 5.79
N THR A 46 -35.25 -3.73 5.02
CA THR A 46 -34.26 -4.06 4.02
C THR A 46 -33.00 -4.55 4.77
N THR A 47 -32.93 -5.85 4.96
CA THR A 47 -31.68 -6.47 5.46
C THR A 47 -30.65 -6.30 4.36
N THR A 48 -29.64 -5.44 4.60
CA THR A 48 -28.44 -5.41 3.78
C THR A 48 -27.87 -6.84 3.74
N PRO A 49 -27.53 -7.38 2.57
CA PRO A 49 -26.86 -8.69 2.53
C PRO A 49 -25.63 -8.68 3.45
N PRO A 50 -25.37 -9.77 4.15
CA PRO A 50 -24.19 -9.84 5.02
C PRO A 50 -22.92 -9.59 4.20
N ASP A 51 -21.96 -8.89 4.77
CA ASP A 51 -20.64 -8.64 4.17
C ASP A 51 -19.85 -9.96 4.18
N PRO A 52 -19.48 -10.53 3.01
CA PRO A 52 -18.78 -11.79 2.95
C PRO A 52 -17.39 -11.74 3.61
N ILE A 53 -16.76 -10.56 3.66
CA ILE A 53 -15.48 -10.38 4.34
C ILE A 53 -15.66 -10.45 5.86
N GLN A 54 -16.72 -9.81 6.39
CA GLN A 54 -17.03 -9.89 7.81
C GLN A 54 -17.38 -11.33 8.22
N GLU A 55 -18.17 -12.05 7.43
CA GLU A 55 -18.48 -13.46 7.68
C GLU A 55 -17.23 -14.33 7.71
N LEU A 56 -16.29 -14.10 6.76
CA LEU A 56 -15.00 -14.80 6.75
C LEU A 56 -14.21 -14.50 8.03
N LEU A 57 -14.05 -13.22 8.39
CA LEU A 57 -13.34 -12.81 9.61
C LEU A 57 -13.97 -13.43 10.86
N ASP A 58 -15.29 -13.45 10.98
CA ASP A 58 -15.99 -14.03 12.13
C ASP A 58 -15.81 -15.56 12.23
N SER A 59 -15.52 -16.21 11.10
CA SER A 59 -15.25 -17.65 11.04
C SER A 59 -13.80 -18.04 11.35
N MET A 60 -12.88 -17.06 11.42
CA MET A 60 -11.44 -17.29 11.64
C MET A 60 -11.07 -17.31 13.10
N THR A 61 -10.16 -18.22 13.49
CA THR A 61 -9.49 -18.20 14.81
C THR A 61 -8.49 -17.03 14.87
N ILE A 62 -7.96 -16.76 16.05
CA ILE A 62 -6.92 -15.71 16.18
C ILE A 62 -5.64 -16.11 15.48
N GLU A 63 -5.26 -17.40 15.50
CA GLU A 63 -4.10 -17.93 14.81
C GLU A 63 -4.23 -17.77 13.30
N GLU A 64 -5.40 -18.10 12.73
CA GLU A 64 -5.67 -17.90 11.31
C GLU A 64 -5.59 -16.41 10.92
N ARG A 65 -6.13 -15.50 11.75
CA ARG A 65 -6.04 -14.05 11.50
C ARG A 65 -4.60 -13.55 11.56
N VAL A 66 -3.83 -14.01 12.55
CA VAL A 66 -2.41 -13.63 12.69
C VAL A 66 -1.60 -14.14 11.51
N GLY A 67 -1.81 -15.40 11.08
CA GLY A 67 -1.11 -15.96 9.92
C GLY A 67 -1.34 -15.15 8.63
N GLN A 68 -2.56 -14.61 8.44
CA GLN A 68 -2.87 -13.77 7.28
C GLN A 68 -2.11 -12.44 7.24
N LEU A 69 -1.51 -12.00 8.34
CA LEU A 69 -0.67 -10.79 8.37
C LEU A 69 0.74 -11.04 7.81
N PHE A 70 1.12 -12.27 7.47
CA PHE A 70 2.48 -12.59 7.05
C PHE A 70 2.58 -12.91 5.56
N LEU A 71 3.49 -12.21 4.89
CA LEU A 71 4.07 -12.56 3.61
C LEU A 71 5.45 -13.15 3.88
N ALA A 72 5.52 -14.49 3.96
CA ALA A 72 6.71 -15.20 4.39
C ALA A 72 7.60 -15.63 3.22
N ARG A 73 8.90 -15.88 3.48
CA ARG A 73 9.79 -16.54 2.51
C ARG A 73 9.22 -17.89 2.10
N CYS A 74 9.12 -18.14 0.79
CA CYS A 74 8.77 -19.47 0.33
C CYS A 74 9.92 -20.46 0.62
N ASN A 75 9.65 -21.50 1.41
CA ASN A 75 10.53 -22.65 1.55
C ASN A 75 9.88 -23.83 0.86
N ALA A 76 10.38 -24.22 -0.31
CA ALA A 76 9.75 -25.25 -1.15
C ALA A 76 9.60 -26.62 -0.45
N GLU A 77 10.47 -26.94 0.52
CA GLU A 77 10.44 -28.22 1.24
C GLU A 77 9.31 -28.27 2.28
N SER A 78 8.98 -27.15 2.92
CA SER A 78 7.97 -27.05 3.98
C SER A 78 6.70 -26.30 3.56
N ALA A 79 6.68 -25.65 2.41
CA ALA A 79 5.63 -24.71 2.00
C ALA A 79 4.18 -25.21 2.23
N LEU A 80 3.88 -26.47 1.87
CA LEU A 80 2.52 -27.01 2.07
C LEU A 80 2.18 -27.21 3.55
N THR A 81 3.17 -27.56 4.37
CA THR A 81 3.01 -27.67 5.82
C THR A 81 2.84 -26.30 6.45
N ASP A 82 3.67 -25.32 6.04
CA ASP A 82 3.66 -23.96 6.58
C ASP A 82 2.33 -23.25 6.27
N ILE A 83 1.78 -23.45 5.07
CA ILE A 83 0.45 -22.93 4.69
C ILE A 83 -0.63 -23.44 5.67
N GLN A 84 -0.58 -24.72 6.03
CA GLN A 84 -1.59 -25.37 6.88
C GLN A 84 -1.39 -25.07 8.36
N GLU A 85 -0.13 -25.00 8.81
CA GLU A 85 0.21 -24.80 10.21
C GLU A 85 0.12 -23.33 10.63
N TYR A 86 0.65 -22.40 9.79
CA TYR A 86 0.73 -20.99 10.11
C TYR A 86 -0.37 -20.15 9.45
N HIS A 87 -1.15 -20.71 8.53
CA HIS A 87 -2.25 -20.01 7.83
C HIS A 87 -1.78 -18.73 7.12
N LEU A 88 -0.60 -18.74 6.52
CA LEU A 88 0.09 -17.60 5.94
C LEU A 88 -0.77 -16.84 4.92
N GLY A 89 -0.68 -15.50 4.93
CA GLY A 89 -1.32 -14.63 3.95
C GLY A 89 -0.69 -14.74 2.56
N GLY A 90 0.59 -15.11 2.48
CA GLY A 90 1.27 -15.31 1.20
C GLY A 90 2.72 -15.72 1.32
N PHE A 91 3.33 -15.94 0.15
CA PHE A 91 4.76 -16.16 0.01
C PHE A 91 5.41 -15.06 -0.83
N VAL A 92 6.60 -14.64 -0.40
CA VAL A 92 7.57 -13.95 -1.27
C VAL A 92 8.57 -14.96 -1.81
N MET A 93 8.70 -14.99 -3.14
CA MET A 93 9.54 -15.97 -3.85
C MET A 93 10.81 -15.30 -4.36
N PHE A 94 11.92 -16.01 -4.22
CA PHE A 94 13.24 -15.60 -4.65
C PHE A 94 13.76 -16.40 -5.83
N GLY A 95 14.95 -16.07 -6.32
CA GLY A 95 15.51 -16.72 -7.49
C GLY A 95 15.59 -18.23 -7.38
N GLU A 96 15.94 -18.76 -6.20
CA GLU A 96 16.09 -20.19 -5.94
C GLU A 96 14.79 -20.97 -6.18
N ASP A 97 13.62 -20.35 -5.95
CA ASP A 97 12.32 -21.01 -6.14
C ASP A 97 12.01 -21.28 -7.61
N PHE A 98 12.71 -20.60 -8.53
CA PHE A 98 12.56 -20.75 -9.97
C PHE A 98 13.69 -21.58 -10.62
N GLU A 99 14.76 -21.88 -9.87
CA GLU A 99 15.89 -22.64 -10.39
C GLU A 99 15.48 -24.07 -10.76
N GLY A 100 15.82 -24.48 -11.95
CA GLY A 100 15.46 -25.81 -12.47
C GLY A 100 13.99 -26.04 -12.79
N GLN A 101 13.14 -25.03 -12.56
CA GLN A 101 11.72 -25.08 -12.89
C GLN A 101 11.46 -24.82 -14.38
N THR A 102 10.33 -25.33 -14.85
CA THR A 102 9.71 -24.95 -16.13
C THR A 102 8.44 -24.15 -15.85
N PRO A 103 7.89 -23.40 -16.82
CA PRO A 103 6.60 -22.72 -16.64
C PRO A 103 5.47 -23.67 -16.21
N ASP A 104 5.46 -24.91 -16.71
CA ASP A 104 4.43 -25.89 -16.35
C ASP A 104 4.62 -26.42 -14.92
N SER A 105 5.84 -26.79 -14.52
CA SER A 105 6.11 -27.28 -13.16
C SER A 105 5.84 -26.18 -12.12
N LEU A 106 6.22 -24.93 -12.41
CA LEU A 106 5.95 -23.81 -11.52
C LEU A 106 4.45 -23.58 -11.35
N ARG A 107 3.68 -23.52 -12.46
CA ARG A 107 2.21 -23.39 -12.35
C ARG A 107 1.59 -24.49 -11.50
N GLN A 108 2.05 -25.71 -11.65
CA GLN A 108 1.57 -26.83 -10.84
C GLN A 108 1.89 -26.64 -9.35
N THR A 109 3.11 -26.21 -9.02
CA THR A 109 3.54 -25.90 -7.65
C THR A 109 2.67 -24.80 -7.04
N LEU A 110 2.53 -23.64 -7.72
CA LEU A 110 1.75 -22.52 -7.23
C LEU A 110 0.26 -22.84 -7.10
N SER A 111 -0.29 -23.62 -8.03
CA SER A 111 -1.67 -24.15 -7.90
C SER A 111 -1.83 -25.07 -6.70
N GLY A 112 -0.78 -25.84 -6.36
CA GLY A 112 -0.74 -26.65 -5.15
C GLY A 112 -0.81 -25.82 -3.87
N TYR A 113 -0.05 -24.72 -3.81
CA TYR A 113 -0.09 -23.78 -2.68
C TYR A 113 -1.48 -23.14 -2.53
N GLN A 114 -2.05 -22.62 -3.61
CA GLN A 114 -3.41 -22.08 -3.59
C GLN A 114 -4.47 -23.11 -3.15
N SER A 115 -4.31 -24.36 -3.54
CA SER A 115 -5.25 -25.44 -3.17
C SER A 115 -5.11 -25.88 -1.71
N ALA A 116 -3.94 -25.72 -1.10
CA ALA A 116 -3.68 -26.04 0.30
C ALA A 116 -4.17 -24.95 1.26
N ALA A 117 -4.28 -23.72 0.79
CA ALA A 117 -4.69 -22.57 1.58
C ALA A 117 -6.22 -22.47 1.68
N ARG A 118 -6.72 -22.12 2.87
CA ARG A 118 -8.14 -21.81 3.09
C ARG A 118 -8.57 -20.51 2.43
N ILE A 119 -7.70 -19.50 2.49
CA ILE A 119 -7.86 -18.19 1.87
C ILE A 119 -6.85 -18.09 0.74
N PRO A 120 -7.23 -17.60 -0.46
CA PRO A 120 -6.29 -17.46 -1.57
C PRO A 120 -5.06 -16.63 -1.17
N MET A 121 -3.87 -17.21 -1.44
CA MET A 121 -2.60 -16.62 -1.03
C MET A 121 -2.12 -15.50 -1.95
N LEU A 122 -1.40 -14.55 -1.39
CA LEU A 122 -0.53 -13.66 -2.14
C LEU A 122 0.73 -14.43 -2.54
N LEU A 123 0.99 -14.52 -3.85
CA LEU A 123 2.20 -15.12 -4.40
C LEU A 123 3.02 -13.98 -5.03
N ALA A 124 3.98 -13.49 -4.25
CA ALA A 124 4.72 -12.27 -4.55
C ALA A 124 6.14 -12.55 -5.05
N VAL A 125 6.64 -11.65 -5.89
CA VAL A 125 8.00 -11.69 -6.42
C VAL A 125 8.53 -10.27 -6.66
N ASP A 126 9.88 -10.11 -6.61
CA ASP A 126 10.56 -8.91 -7.10
C ASP A 126 11.01 -9.11 -8.55
N GLU A 127 10.19 -8.76 -9.50
CA GLU A 127 10.59 -8.73 -10.91
C GLU A 127 10.62 -7.27 -11.38
N GLU A 128 11.66 -6.52 -10.93
CA GLU A 128 11.86 -5.11 -11.25
C GLU A 128 12.56 -4.89 -12.61
N GLY A 129 13.25 -5.92 -13.07
CA GLY A 129 14.22 -5.81 -14.14
C GLY A 129 15.64 -5.46 -13.66
N GLY A 130 16.61 -5.47 -14.57
CA GLY A 130 18.00 -5.16 -14.28
C GLY A 130 18.64 -6.08 -13.24
N THR A 131 19.08 -5.51 -12.12
CA THR A 131 19.74 -6.25 -11.04
C THR A 131 18.78 -7.04 -10.18
N VAL A 132 17.51 -6.65 -10.14
CA VAL A 132 16.46 -7.29 -9.31
C VAL A 132 15.48 -8.03 -10.22
N THR A 133 15.86 -9.25 -10.55
CA THR A 133 15.06 -10.20 -11.33
C THR A 133 15.10 -11.56 -10.65
N ARG A 134 13.95 -12.18 -10.47
CA ARG A 134 13.85 -13.52 -9.86
C ARG A 134 13.55 -14.59 -10.91
N ILE A 135 12.67 -14.29 -11.84
CA ILE A 135 12.13 -15.22 -12.84
C ILE A 135 12.88 -15.09 -14.17
N SER A 136 12.94 -13.89 -14.73
CA SER A 136 13.50 -13.65 -16.06
C SER A 136 15.01 -13.88 -16.15
N ARG A 137 15.68 -14.06 -15.02
CA ARG A 137 17.09 -14.48 -14.98
C ARG A 137 17.31 -15.92 -15.47
N TYR A 138 16.27 -16.74 -15.50
CA TYR A 138 16.33 -18.14 -15.92
C TYR A 138 15.81 -18.28 -17.37
N PRO A 139 16.62 -18.86 -18.29
CA PRO A 139 16.24 -19.02 -19.70
C PRO A 139 14.99 -19.87 -19.94
N ALA A 140 14.59 -20.71 -18.98
CA ALA A 140 13.36 -21.50 -19.04
C ALA A 140 12.10 -20.62 -19.10
N PHE A 141 12.14 -19.41 -18.50
CA PHE A 141 11.01 -18.50 -18.44
C PHE A 141 11.11 -17.35 -19.47
N ARG A 142 12.32 -16.85 -19.71
CA ARG A 142 12.59 -15.80 -20.69
C ARG A 142 14.01 -15.91 -21.21
N SER A 143 14.21 -15.73 -22.51
CA SER A 143 15.53 -15.88 -23.17
C SER A 143 16.59 -14.88 -22.65
N GLN A 144 16.16 -13.72 -22.18
CA GLN A 144 16.98 -12.67 -21.58
C GLN A 144 16.24 -12.05 -20.41
N ARG A 145 16.97 -11.65 -19.36
CA ARG A 145 16.35 -10.91 -18.24
C ARG A 145 15.74 -9.60 -18.72
N PHE A 146 14.75 -9.11 -18.04
CA PHE A 146 14.21 -7.78 -18.28
C PHE A 146 15.26 -6.72 -17.97
N PRO A 147 15.41 -5.69 -18.81
CA PRO A 147 16.23 -4.53 -18.48
C PRO A 147 15.63 -3.78 -17.28
N SER A 148 16.45 -3.01 -16.58
CA SER A 148 15.95 -2.14 -15.53
C SER A 148 15.02 -1.04 -16.08
N PRO A 149 14.17 -0.42 -15.23
CA PRO A 149 13.37 0.73 -15.66
C PRO A 149 14.23 1.84 -16.28
N ARG A 150 15.42 2.10 -15.71
CA ARG A 150 16.39 3.07 -16.22
C ARG A 150 16.90 2.71 -17.63
N GLU A 151 17.34 1.46 -17.81
CA GLU A 151 17.81 0.99 -19.13
C GLU A 151 16.70 1.05 -20.18
N SER A 152 15.49 0.67 -19.81
CA SER A 152 14.30 0.72 -20.64
C SER A 152 13.97 2.16 -21.06
N PHE A 153 14.00 3.09 -20.11
CA PHE A 153 13.74 4.50 -20.39
C PHE A 153 14.82 5.11 -21.30
N LEU A 154 16.09 4.81 -21.05
CA LEU A 154 17.19 5.25 -21.93
C LEU A 154 17.09 4.67 -23.34
N GLY A 155 16.53 3.47 -23.48
CA GLY A 155 16.38 2.78 -24.78
C GLY A 155 15.24 3.33 -25.65
N GLY A 156 14.16 3.88 -25.05
CA GLY A 156 12.99 4.33 -25.81
C GLY A 156 11.98 5.14 -25.00
N GLY A 157 12.44 5.81 -23.94
CA GLY A 157 11.62 6.65 -23.10
C GLY A 157 10.55 5.89 -22.31
N LEU A 158 9.54 6.62 -21.86
CA LEU A 158 8.43 6.07 -21.08
C LEU A 158 7.70 4.93 -21.81
N THR A 159 7.53 5.04 -23.11
CA THR A 159 6.86 4.01 -23.92
C THR A 159 7.57 2.66 -23.83
N GLN A 160 8.90 2.66 -23.93
CA GLN A 160 9.67 1.41 -23.83
C GLN A 160 9.66 0.87 -22.39
N ALA A 161 9.76 1.74 -21.39
CA ALA A 161 9.68 1.34 -20.00
C ALA A 161 8.35 0.65 -19.70
N LEU A 162 7.22 1.25 -20.10
CA LEU A 162 5.89 0.66 -19.92
C LEU A 162 5.67 -0.61 -20.76
N SER A 163 6.26 -0.71 -21.96
CA SER A 163 6.20 -1.95 -22.73
C SER A 163 6.89 -3.12 -22.03
N ASN A 164 8.00 -2.87 -21.34
CA ASN A 164 8.68 -3.91 -20.56
C ASN A 164 7.86 -4.30 -19.32
N GLU A 165 7.21 -3.34 -18.64
CA GLU A 165 6.31 -3.64 -17.52
C GLU A 165 5.11 -4.48 -17.96
N GLU A 166 4.57 -4.22 -19.14
CA GLU A 166 3.50 -5.03 -19.70
C GLU A 166 3.96 -6.49 -19.96
N GLU A 167 5.16 -6.69 -20.52
CA GLU A 167 5.73 -8.03 -20.68
C GLU A 167 5.96 -8.74 -19.34
N ILE A 168 6.39 -8.02 -18.30
CA ILE A 168 6.49 -8.55 -16.92
C ILE A 168 5.12 -9.01 -16.45
N CYS A 169 4.09 -8.17 -16.54
CA CYS A 169 2.73 -8.53 -16.14
C CYS A 169 2.23 -9.79 -16.87
N GLN A 170 2.47 -9.89 -18.19
CA GLN A 170 2.10 -11.06 -18.98
C GLN A 170 2.82 -12.33 -18.49
N LEU A 171 4.12 -12.24 -18.20
CA LEU A 171 4.89 -13.36 -17.66
C LEU A 171 4.32 -13.81 -16.32
N LEU A 172 4.17 -12.90 -15.36
CA LEU A 172 3.66 -13.20 -14.00
C LEU A 172 2.27 -13.82 -14.05
N GLN A 173 1.35 -13.22 -14.79
CA GLN A 173 0.00 -13.74 -14.96
C GLN A 173 0.02 -15.16 -15.56
N SER A 174 0.86 -15.40 -16.59
CA SER A 174 0.97 -16.71 -17.23
C SER A 174 1.45 -17.81 -16.30
N LEU A 175 2.18 -17.46 -15.23
CA LEU A 175 2.73 -18.38 -14.24
C LEU A 175 1.81 -18.58 -13.02
N GLY A 176 0.80 -17.73 -12.83
CA GLY A 176 -0.08 -17.75 -11.66
C GLY A 176 0.48 -16.97 -10.46
N ILE A 177 1.46 -16.08 -10.68
CA ILE A 177 1.95 -15.12 -9.70
C ILE A 177 1.00 -13.93 -9.72
N ASN A 178 0.55 -13.47 -8.55
CA ASN A 178 -0.51 -12.48 -8.44
C ASN A 178 -0.06 -11.15 -7.81
N VAL A 179 1.19 -11.03 -7.34
CA VAL A 179 1.76 -9.78 -6.82
C VAL A 179 3.17 -9.58 -7.37
N ASN A 180 3.46 -8.38 -7.88
CA ASN A 180 4.83 -7.93 -8.09
C ASN A 180 5.16 -6.85 -7.07
N LEU A 181 6.27 -7.04 -6.34
CA LEU A 181 6.78 -6.03 -5.40
C LEU A 181 7.43 -4.88 -6.20
N GLY A 182 6.58 -4.06 -6.76
CA GLY A 182 6.88 -2.94 -7.65
C GLY A 182 5.62 -2.19 -8.05
N PRO A 183 5.75 -1.02 -8.69
CA PRO A 183 6.98 -0.39 -9.19
C PRO A 183 7.84 0.29 -8.10
N VAL A 184 9.13 0.47 -8.44
CA VAL A 184 10.05 1.29 -7.64
C VAL A 184 9.72 2.77 -7.88
N CYS A 185 9.39 3.47 -6.80
CA CYS A 185 9.05 4.90 -6.80
C CYS A 185 10.25 5.80 -6.49
N ASP A 186 11.36 5.19 -6.02
CA ASP A 186 12.53 5.93 -5.57
C ASP A 186 13.17 6.73 -6.68
N ILE A 187 13.56 7.97 -6.35
CA ILE A 187 14.31 8.87 -7.23
C ILE A 187 15.78 8.83 -6.81
N SER A 188 16.65 8.51 -7.74
CA SER A 188 18.10 8.49 -7.48
C SER A 188 18.88 8.98 -8.70
N GLU A 189 19.66 10.05 -8.48
CA GLU A 189 20.53 10.65 -9.51
C GLU A 189 22.02 10.37 -9.25
N ASP A 190 22.40 10.01 -8.02
CA ASP A 190 23.78 9.68 -7.67
C ASP A 190 24.14 8.25 -8.12
N PRO A 191 25.10 8.08 -9.05
CA PRO A 191 25.54 6.77 -9.51
C PRO A 191 26.06 5.82 -8.41
N ASN A 192 26.43 6.37 -7.26
CA ASN A 192 26.91 5.59 -6.10
C ASN A 192 25.79 5.24 -5.13
N ALA A 193 24.59 5.82 -5.29
CA ALA A 193 23.46 5.52 -4.42
C ALA A 193 22.91 4.11 -4.67
N PHE A 194 22.46 3.46 -3.60
CA PHE A 194 21.89 2.10 -3.62
C PHE A 194 20.77 1.96 -4.66
N MET A 195 19.86 2.95 -4.73
CA MET A 195 18.70 2.92 -5.63
C MET A 195 19.00 3.30 -7.08
N TYR A 196 20.23 3.75 -7.41
CA TYR A 196 20.54 4.28 -8.74
C TYR A 196 20.21 3.32 -9.88
N GLN A 197 20.60 2.04 -9.76
CA GLN A 197 20.37 1.02 -10.78
C GLN A 197 18.93 0.51 -10.84
N ARG A 198 18.15 0.71 -9.77
CA ARG A 198 16.78 0.23 -9.62
C ARG A 198 15.74 1.30 -9.95
N SER A 199 16.08 2.57 -9.82
CA SER A 199 15.19 3.70 -10.12
C SER A 199 15.04 3.93 -11.63
N LEU A 200 13.98 4.66 -12.03
CA LEU A 200 13.79 5.08 -13.42
C LEU A 200 14.93 6.00 -13.91
N GLY A 201 15.56 6.74 -12.99
CA GLY A 201 16.65 7.66 -13.31
C GLY A 201 16.18 8.94 -13.97
N GLN A 202 15.01 9.38 -13.66
CA GLN A 202 14.37 10.60 -14.10
C GLN A 202 13.91 11.43 -12.90
N ASP A 203 13.42 12.65 -13.17
CA ASP A 203 12.82 13.50 -12.15
C ASP A 203 11.52 12.92 -11.59
N ALA A 204 10.98 13.59 -10.56
CA ALA A 204 9.77 13.16 -9.86
C ALA A 204 8.54 13.06 -10.78
N ALA A 205 8.39 13.96 -11.73
CA ALA A 205 7.25 13.97 -12.64
C ALA A 205 7.29 12.77 -13.60
N ALA A 206 8.42 12.56 -14.27
CA ALA A 206 8.59 11.43 -15.19
C ALA A 206 8.54 10.08 -14.45
N THR A 207 9.08 10.01 -13.22
CA THR A 207 8.95 8.82 -12.37
C THR A 207 7.50 8.59 -11.97
N GLY A 208 6.73 9.64 -11.64
CA GLY A 208 5.30 9.55 -11.37
C GLY A 208 4.50 9.03 -12.56
N ASP A 209 4.80 9.50 -13.77
CA ASP A 209 4.15 9.02 -15.00
C ASP A 209 4.43 7.52 -15.25
N PHE A 210 5.68 7.08 -15.03
CA PHE A 210 6.06 5.68 -15.11
C PHE A 210 5.32 4.83 -14.06
N VAL A 211 5.33 5.24 -12.79
CA VAL A 211 4.67 4.55 -11.68
C VAL A 211 3.16 4.41 -11.95
N ALA A 212 2.50 5.51 -12.32
CA ALA A 212 1.07 5.48 -12.63
C ALA A 212 0.75 4.60 -13.83
N GLY A 213 1.59 4.62 -14.86
CA GLY A 213 1.46 3.75 -16.04
C GLY A 213 1.59 2.27 -15.67
N THR A 214 2.62 1.92 -14.88
CA THR A 214 2.87 0.55 -14.40
C THR A 214 1.72 0.04 -13.53
N VAL A 215 1.22 0.83 -12.58
CA VAL A 215 0.06 0.46 -11.75
C VAL A 215 -1.16 0.14 -12.61
N LYS A 216 -1.45 0.96 -13.62
CA LYS A 216 -2.58 0.70 -14.54
C LYS A 216 -2.42 -0.60 -15.34
N LEU A 217 -1.21 -0.91 -15.79
CA LEU A 217 -0.89 -2.17 -16.45
C LEU A 217 -1.09 -3.35 -15.49
N MET A 218 -0.49 -3.30 -14.29
CA MET A 218 -0.65 -4.35 -13.28
C MET A 218 -2.14 -4.61 -12.97
N ASN A 219 -2.94 -3.56 -12.76
CA ASN A 219 -4.38 -3.68 -12.54
C ASN A 219 -5.09 -4.36 -13.74
N ALA A 220 -4.73 -4.00 -14.97
CA ALA A 220 -5.32 -4.60 -16.18
C ALA A 220 -5.01 -6.09 -16.31
N TYR A 221 -3.82 -6.52 -15.86
CA TYR A 221 -3.39 -7.92 -15.83
C TYR A 221 -3.74 -8.65 -14.53
N GLN A 222 -4.44 -8.00 -13.59
CA GLN A 222 -4.80 -8.55 -12.28
C GLN A 222 -3.56 -8.96 -11.45
N ILE A 223 -2.49 -8.20 -11.55
CA ILE A 223 -1.28 -8.30 -10.72
C ILE A 223 -1.36 -7.21 -9.66
N GLY A 224 -1.25 -7.59 -8.39
CA GLY A 224 -1.15 -6.65 -7.28
C GLY A 224 0.14 -5.83 -7.38
N SER A 225 -0.01 -4.50 -7.30
CA SER A 225 1.11 -3.55 -7.32
C SER A 225 1.48 -3.13 -5.90
N VAL A 226 2.80 -2.96 -5.66
CA VAL A 226 3.34 -2.54 -4.37
C VAL A 226 4.32 -1.40 -4.59
N LEU A 227 3.90 -0.18 -4.30
CA LEU A 227 4.78 1.00 -4.41
C LEU A 227 5.89 0.93 -3.36
N LYS A 228 7.14 1.07 -3.76
CA LYS A 228 8.29 0.94 -2.85
C LYS A 228 9.41 1.92 -3.21
N HIS A 229 10.18 2.35 -2.21
CA HIS A 229 10.17 2.04 -0.77
C HIS A 229 9.76 3.29 0.00
N PHE A 230 8.53 3.34 0.46
CA PHE A 230 7.96 4.53 1.10
C PHE A 230 8.73 4.93 2.37
N PRO A 231 8.95 6.22 2.63
CA PRO A 231 8.57 7.41 1.85
C PRO A 231 9.62 7.88 0.82
N GLY A 232 10.51 7.01 0.39
CA GLY A 232 11.58 7.25 -0.56
C GLY A 232 12.97 7.14 0.07
N TYR A 233 13.87 6.39 -0.58
CA TYR A 233 15.24 6.23 -0.13
C TYR A 233 16.09 7.50 -0.34
N GLY A 234 15.79 8.28 -1.40
CA GLY A 234 16.69 9.34 -1.83
C GLY A 234 18.08 8.79 -2.13
N ASN A 235 19.10 9.49 -1.64
CA ASN A 235 20.52 9.05 -1.74
C ASN A 235 21.01 8.36 -0.45
N ASN A 236 20.13 7.80 0.37
CA ASN A 236 20.50 7.11 1.60
C ASN A 236 21.19 5.78 1.34
N ALA A 237 21.86 5.27 2.38
CA ALA A 237 22.52 3.97 2.37
C ALA A 237 21.49 2.82 2.31
N ASP A 238 21.98 1.66 1.92
CA ASP A 238 21.21 0.41 1.90
C ASP A 238 20.89 -0.06 3.33
N THR A 239 19.61 -0.23 3.64
CA THR A 239 19.14 -0.72 4.95
C THR A 239 19.35 -2.22 5.17
N HIS A 240 19.78 -2.97 4.15
CA HIS A 240 20.27 -4.34 4.34
C HIS A 240 21.60 -4.40 5.12
N THR A 241 22.34 -3.31 5.15
CA THR A 241 23.68 -3.25 5.79
C THR A 241 23.72 -2.32 6.99
N GLY A 242 22.58 -1.96 7.55
CA GLY A 242 22.44 -1.14 8.73
C GLY A 242 21.42 -0.01 8.61
N LEU A 243 21.42 0.88 9.59
CA LEU A 243 20.43 1.95 9.70
C LEU A 243 20.74 3.09 8.73
N ALA A 244 19.76 3.49 7.94
CA ALA A 244 19.80 4.69 7.11
C ALA A 244 18.96 5.81 7.73
N VAL A 245 19.49 7.04 7.74
CA VAL A 245 18.80 8.21 8.32
C VAL A 245 18.63 9.29 7.25
N ASP A 246 17.39 9.65 6.98
CA ASP A 246 17.06 10.77 6.11
C ASP A 246 16.77 12.02 6.94
N SER A 247 17.60 13.05 6.76
CA SER A 247 17.49 14.34 7.46
C SER A 247 16.85 15.44 6.61
N ARG A 248 16.36 15.12 5.41
CA ARG A 248 15.69 16.09 4.55
C ARG A 248 14.40 16.61 5.20
N SER A 249 14.01 17.83 4.84
CA SER A 249 12.75 18.41 5.32
C SER A 249 11.54 17.72 4.68
N LEU A 250 10.38 17.77 5.36
CA LEU A 250 9.13 17.26 4.79
C LEU A 250 8.81 17.94 3.44
N GLN A 251 9.02 19.25 3.34
CA GLN A 251 8.83 19.97 2.09
C GLN A 251 9.71 19.43 0.94
N ALA A 252 10.95 19.01 1.23
CA ALA A 252 11.82 18.41 0.22
C ALA A 252 11.26 17.06 -0.25
N LEU A 253 10.77 16.22 0.67
CA LEU A 253 10.13 14.94 0.33
C LEU A 253 8.83 15.15 -0.47
N GLU A 254 7.97 16.10 -0.06
CA GLU A 254 6.71 16.43 -0.72
C GLU A 254 6.91 16.99 -2.15
N SER A 255 8.02 17.69 -2.37
CA SER A 255 8.32 18.26 -3.70
C SER A 255 9.07 17.30 -4.63
N SER A 256 9.45 16.12 -4.17
CA SER A 256 10.23 15.13 -4.93
C SER A 256 9.73 13.72 -4.67
N ASP A 257 10.26 13.06 -3.65
CA ASP A 257 10.13 11.60 -3.42
C ASP A 257 8.70 11.13 -3.26
N LEU A 258 7.82 11.93 -2.66
CA LEU A 258 6.41 11.56 -2.44
C LEU A 258 5.53 11.72 -3.70
N LEU A 259 5.98 12.44 -4.74
CA LEU A 259 5.20 12.62 -5.96
C LEU A 259 4.95 11.32 -6.73
N PRO A 260 5.93 10.42 -6.94
CA PRO A 260 5.67 9.13 -7.57
C PRO A 260 4.70 8.25 -6.77
N PHE A 261 4.77 8.27 -5.42
CA PHE A 261 3.80 7.54 -4.59
C PHE A 261 2.40 8.11 -4.75
N ALA A 262 2.24 9.43 -4.73
CA ALA A 262 0.94 10.07 -4.96
C ALA A 262 0.35 9.69 -6.32
N ALA A 263 1.17 9.68 -7.39
CA ALA A 263 0.76 9.27 -8.72
C ALA A 263 0.32 7.79 -8.78
N GLY A 264 1.03 6.90 -8.08
CA GLY A 264 0.67 5.48 -7.97
C GLY A 264 -0.60 5.23 -7.17
N ILE A 265 -0.80 5.99 -6.08
CA ILE A 265 -2.02 5.95 -5.26
C ILE A 265 -3.23 6.40 -6.11
N GLU A 266 -3.11 7.53 -6.80
CA GLU A 266 -4.16 8.01 -7.72
C GLU A 266 -4.45 7.04 -8.85
N ALA A 267 -3.45 6.31 -9.33
CA ALA A 267 -3.61 5.26 -10.34
C ALA A 267 -4.27 3.97 -9.80
N GLY A 268 -4.50 3.86 -8.49
CA GLY A 268 -5.18 2.74 -7.83
C GLY A 268 -4.25 1.58 -7.49
N CYS A 269 -3.06 1.84 -6.93
CA CYS A 269 -2.17 0.80 -6.44
C CYS A 269 -2.81 0.00 -5.30
N GLY A 270 -2.48 -1.30 -5.23
CA GLY A 270 -3.02 -2.20 -4.20
C GLY A 270 -2.31 -2.09 -2.85
N ALA A 271 -1.00 -1.84 -2.88
CA ALA A 271 -0.18 -1.82 -1.66
C ALA A 271 0.95 -0.78 -1.70
N VAL A 272 1.44 -0.43 -0.51
CA VAL A 272 2.65 0.39 -0.29
C VAL A 272 3.57 -0.34 0.67
N LEU A 273 4.83 -0.54 0.27
CA LEU A 273 5.87 -1.10 1.11
C LEU A 273 6.65 0.03 1.78
N VAL A 274 6.69 -0.01 3.13
CA VAL A 274 7.35 1.00 3.96
C VAL A 274 8.76 0.52 4.31
N SER A 275 9.76 1.36 4.00
CA SER A 275 11.17 1.08 4.22
C SER A 275 11.59 1.13 5.70
N HIS A 276 12.82 0.69 5.98
CA HIS A 276 13.41 0.76 7.32
C HIS A 276 14.26 2.01 7.58
N ASN A 277 14.20 3.01 6.68
CA ASN A 277 14.86 4.29 6.91
C ASN A 277 14.23 5.04 8.10
N ILE A 278 15.05 5.73 8.90
CA ILE A 278 14.55 6.77 9.82
C ILE A 278 14.41 8.06 9.03
N VAL A 279 13.17 8.53 8.87
CA VAL A 279 12.86 9.77 8.14
C VAL A 279 12.56 10.86 9.16
N GLN A 280 13.59 11.64 9.53
CA GLN A 280 13.54 12.60 10.64
C GLN A 280 12.45 13.68 10.51
N ALA A 281 12.01 13.94 9.30
CA ALA A 281 10.92 14.87 9.04
C ALA A 281 9.55 14.37 9.52
N LEU A 282 9.38 13.04 9.66
CA LEU A 282 8.15 12.39 10.10
C LEU A 282 8.31 11.75 11.48
N ASP A 283 9.42 11.02 11.70
CA ASP A 283 9.77 10.39 12.97
C ASP A 283 11.29 10.39 13.12
N ARG A 284 11.79 10.80 14.29
CA ARG A 284 13.25 10.91 14.54
C ARG A 284 13.87 9.65 15.12
N ASP A 285 13.06 8.79 15.69
CA ASP A 285 13.50 7.73 16.57
C ASP A 285 13.26 6.34 15.98
N SER A 286 12.17 6.19 15.22
CA SER A 286 11.72 4.90 14.71
C SER A 286 11.98 4.75 13.20
N PRO A 287 12.36 3.54 12.74
CA PRO A 287 12.30 3.21 11.32
C PRO A 287 10.89 3.47 10.75
N ALA A 288 10.80 3.91 9.52
CA ALA A 288 9.52 4.27 8.90
C ALA A 288 8.49 3.13 8.98
N SER A 289 8.91 1.88 8.76
CA SER A 289 8.06 0.68 8.88
C SER A 289 7.50 0.43 10.30
N LEU A 290 8.16 0.97 11.34
CA LEU A 290 7.75 0.83 12.74
C LEU A 290 7.20 2.15 13.32
N SER A 291 6.96 3.17 12.49
CA SER A 291 6.54 4.50 12.93
C SER A 291 5.05 4.75 12.71
N PRO A 292 4.26 4.91 13.79
CA PRO A 292 2.86 5.34 13.65
C PRO A 292 2.70 6.71 12.97
N ALA A 293 3.71 7.57 13.04
CA ALA A 293 3.66 8.89 12.41
C ALA A 293 3.77 8.79 10.88
N VAL A 294 4.63 7.92 10.37
CA VAL A 294 4.77 7.64 8.94
C VAL A 294 3.48 7.02 8.38
N HIS A 295 2.90 6.05 9.09
CA HIS A 295 1.64 5.41 8.67
C HIS A 295 0.47 6.38 8.67
N ARG A 296 0.34 7.26 9.69
CA ARG A 296 -0.67 8.33 9.67
C ARG A 296 -0.46 9.30 8.50
N TYR A 297 0.77 9.66 8.18
CA TYR A 297 1.02 10.51 7.02
C TYR A 297 0.53 9.85 5.72
N LEU A 298 0.85 8.57 5.52
CA LEU A 298 0.39 7.81 4.36
C LEU A 298 -1.15 7.70 4.32
N ARG A 299 -1.79 7.39 5.45
CA ARG A 299 -3.25 7.24 5.54
C ARG A 299 -3.98 8.57 5.45
N ASP A 300 -3.64 9.51 6.33
CA ASP A 300 -4.45 10.72 6.55
C ASP A 300 -4.09 11.86 5.60
N THR A 301 -2.80 11.97 5.22
CA THR A 301 -2.33 13.07 4.36
C THR A 301 -2.32 12.67 2.89
N MET A 302 -1.84 11.47 2.55
CA MET A 302 -1.82 10.99 1.18
C MET A 302 -3.11 10.25 0.77
N GLY A 303 -3.99 9.91 1.72
CA GLY A 303 -5.29 9.29 1.46
C GLY A 303 -5.22 7.84 1.00
N PHE A 304 -4.20 7.09 1.39
CA PHE A 304 -4.04 5.70 0.97
C PHE A 304 -4.85 4.74 1.83
N ASP A 305 -5.80 4.02 1.24
CA ASP A 305 -6.68 3.06 1.91
C ASP A 305 -6.31 1.58 1.63
N GLY A 306 -5.32 1.32 0.77
CA GLY A 306 -4.88 -0.04 0.41
C GLY A 306 -4.00 -0.69 1.49
N VAL A 307 -3.36 -1.81 1.15
CA VAL A 307 -2.50 -2.57 2.07
C VAL A 307 -1.19 -1.84 2.32
N VAL A 308 -0.84 -1.61 3.58
CA VAL A 308 0.49 -1.13 3.98
C VAL A 308 1.31 -2.32 4.49
N MET A 309 2.47 -2.54 3.88
CA MET A 309 3.34 -3.64 4.27
C MET A 309 4.73 -3.15 4.67
N THR A 310 5.40 -3.93 5.52
CA THR A 310 6.81 -3.68 5.85
C THR A 310 7.73 -4.11 4.70
N ASP A 311 8.91 -3.51 4.62
CA ASP A 311 10.08 -4.19 4.05
C ASP A 311 10.44 -5.40 4.92
N ASP A 312 11.42 -6.21 4.50
CA ASP A 312 11.75 -7.45 5.18
C ASP A 312 12.26 -7.20 6.63
N LEU A 313 11.53 -7.71 7.61
CA LEU A 313 11.82 -7.50 9.03
C LEU A 313 13.13 -8.16 9.50
N VAL A 314 13.80 -9.00 8.68
CA VAL A 314 15.10 -9.58 9.00
C VAL A 314 16.29 -8.71 8.58
N MET A 315 16.04 -7.57 7.91
CA MET A 315 17.10 -6.64 7.53
C MET A 315 17.83 -6.07 8.75
N GLU A 316 19.16 -5.85 8.64
CA GLU A 316 20.03 -5.39 9.76
C GLU A 316 19.51 -4.09 10.39
N ALA A 317 18.91 -3.20 9.61
CA ALA A 317 18.29 -1.97 10.13
C ALA A 317 17.24 -2.24 11.24
N ILE A 318 16.63 -3.40 11.25
CA ILE A 318 15.64 -3.86 12.25
C ILE A 318 16.32 -4.78 13.27
N THR A 319 16.97 -5.86 12.82
CA THR A 319 17.48 -6.93 13.70
C THR A 319 18.60 -6.46 14.66
N ASP A 320 19.33 -5.40 14.30
CA ASP A 320 20.32 -4.78 15.19
C ASP A 320 19.72 -4.08 16.41
N ARG A 321 18.42 -3.78 16.40
CA ARG A 321 17.74 -2.96 17.40
C ARG A 321 16.57 -3.66 18.10
N TYR A 322 15.92 -4.58 17.41
CA TYR A 322 14.68 -5.23 17.85
C TYR A 322 14.80 -6.75 17.70
N GLY A 323 14.19 -7.49 18.63
CA GLY A 323 13.96 -8.93 18.41
C GLY A 323 12.91 -9.14 17.32
N THR A 324 12.99 -10.26 16.58
CA THR A 324 12.09 -10.54 15.44
C THR A 324 10.61 -10.47 15.81
N GLY A 325 10.21 -11.12 16.91
CA GLY A 325 8.83 -11.06 17.42
C GLY A 325 8.42 -9.67 17.90
N GLU A 326 9.34 -8.91 18.51
CA GLU A 326 9.09 -7.52 18.92
C GLU A 326 8.88 -6.61 17.70
N ALA A 327 9.72 -6.74 16.68
CA ALA A 327 9.61 -5.98 15.44
C ALA A 327 8.26 -6.21 14.76
N ALA A 328 7.78 -7.46 14.68
CA ALA A 328 6.48 -7.80 14.12
C ALA A 328 5.33 -7.13 14.89
N VAL A 329 5.36 -7.16 16.23
CA VAL A 329 4.33 -6.50 17.07
C VAL A 329 4.37 -4.99 16.87
N LEU A 330 5.55 -4.37 16.87
CA LEU A 330 5.70 -2.93 16.64
C LEU A 330 5.23 -2.52 15.23
N ALA A 331 5.50 -3.33 14.22
CA ALA A 331 5.06 -3.07 12.86
C ALA A 331 3.52 -3.05 12.74
N VAL A 332 2.83 -4.02 13.36
CA VAL A 332 1.35 -4.02 13.42
C VAL A 332 0.83 -2.82 14.21
N GLN A 333 1.44 -2.49 15.35
CA GLN A 333 1.07 -1.32 16.14
C GLN A 333 1.32 0.01 15.43
N ALA A 334 2.30 0.05 14.52
CA ALA A 334 2.57 1.22 13.69
C ALA A 334 1.49 1.44 12.64
N GLY A 335 0.79 0.39 12.20
CA GLY A 335 -0.29 0.45 11.22
C GLY A 335 -0.03 -0.32 9.93
N ASN A 336 0.94 -1.26 9.92
CA ASN A 336 1.07 -2.20 8.82
C ASN A 336 -0.04 -3.24 8.85
N ASP A 337 -0.55 -3.58 7.67
CA ASP A 337 -1.55 -4.63 7.44
C ASP A 337 -0.88 -5.97 7.08
N LEU A 338 0.34 -5.92 6.52
CA LEU A 338 1.08 -7.09 6.07
C LEU A 338 2.56 -6.97 6.47
N LEU A 339 3.12 -8.06 6.97
CA LEU A 339 4.52 -8.14 7.42
C LEU A 339 5.31 -9.02 6.46
N CYS A 340 6.36 -8.47 5.84
CA CYS A 340 7.32 -9.28 5.09
C CYS A 340 8.35 -9.86 6.07
N SER A 341 8.54 -11.18 6.03
CA SER A 341 9.59 -11.86 6.81
C SER A 341 10.17 -13.00 6.02
N THR A 342 11.49 -12.97 5.83
CA THR A 342 12.23 -14.05 5.16
C THR A 342 12.80 -15.07 6.13
N ASP A 343 12.62 -14.89 7.44
CA ASP A 343 12.96 -15.83 8.51
C ASP A 343 11.73 -16.03 9.43
N TYR A 344 11.25 -17.29 9.56
CA TYR A 344 10.09 -17.66 10.38
C TYR A 344 10.16 -19.12 10.85
#